data_1ecee456af34730a5397844804dec46a
#
_entry.id   1ecee456af34730a5397844804dec46a
#
_cell.length_a   1.000
_cell.length_b   1.000
_cell.length_c   1.000
_cell.angle_alpha   90.00
_cell.angle_beta   90.00
_cell.angle_gamma   90.00
#
_symmetry.space_group_name_H-M   'P 1'
#
loop_
_entity.id
_entity.type
_entity.pdbx_description
1 polymer ?
#
loop_
_entity_poly.entity_id
_entity_poly.type
_entity_poly.pdbx_seq_one_letter_code
_entity_poly.pdbx_strand_id
1 'polypeptide(L)'
;DAFAYAPKTPGLRNFMNEPDTWDTLERIRQMADSHGLTLLPEIHDPYAAGTYEKVARKGYMTYDLFLPGLVIDAIENHDGTRLMRWAEELREKNPRTVNMPGCHDGIPMLDLKGLLSDTEIEKLIALIVSRGGMIKNLHGAKNVYYQVNCTYFSALGADERKMLLARAIQL
;
A
#
# COMPACT_ATOMS: atom_id res chain seq x y z
N ASP A 1 -11.35 5.84 -2.93
CA ASP A 1 -10.67 5.42 -4.15
C ASP A 1 -10.43 6.60 -5.09
N ALA A 2 -9.32 6.59 -5.84
CA ALA A 2 -9.01 7.51 -6.94
C ALA A 2 -8.98 9.04 -6.62
N PHE A 3 -9.06 9.49 -5.36
CA PHE A 3 -9.04 10.91 -5.03
C PHE A 3 -7.75 11.61 -5.53
N ALA A 4 -6.63 10.90 -5.52
CA ALA A 4 -5.33 11.40 -5.96
C ALA A 4 -5.29 11.81 -7.45
N TYR A 5 -6.26 11.37 -8.24
CA TYR A 5 -6.40 11.69 -9.66
C TYR A 5 -7.35 12.88 -9.91
N ALA A 6 -7.85 13.53 -8.88
CA ALA A 6 -8.63 14.77 -8.97
C ALA A 6 -7.73 15.98 -8.62
N PRO A 7 -7.95 17.15 -9.24
CA PRO A 7 -8.84 17.41 -10.37
C PRO A 7 -8.29 16.91 -11.71
N LYS A 8 -9.18 16.75 -12.71
CA LYS A 8 -8.86 16.41 -14.11
C LYS A 8 -8.90 17.68 -14.95
N THR A 9 -7.86 18.49 -14.88
CA THR A 9 -7.77 19.75 -15.64
C THR A 9 -6.67 19.64 -16.69
N PRO A 10 -6.90 20.06 -17.95
CA PRO A 10 -5.87 20.06 -18.97
C PRO A 10 -4.62 20.84 -18.52
N GLY A 11 -3.44 20.29 -18.78
CA GLY A 11 -2.14 20.88 -18.38
C GLY A 11 -1.67 20.53 -16.97
N LEU A 12 -2.51 19.92 -16.13
CA LEU A 12 -2.07 19.42 -14.83
C LEU A 12 -1.53 17.99 -14.93
N ARG A 13 -0.76 17.59 -13.92
CA ARG A 13 -0.36 16.18 -13.75
C ARG A 13 -1.60 15.30 -13.56
N ASN A 14 -1.47 14.02 -13.87
CA ASN A 14 -2.57 13.08 -13.69
C ASN A 14 -2.66 12.50 -12.26
N PHE A 15 -1.83 12.97 -11.34
CA PHE A 15 -1.74 12.45 -9.97
C PHE A 15 -1.27 13.53 -9.01
N MET A 16 -1.94 13.66 -7.87
CA MET A 16 -1.60 14.57 -6.75
C MET A 16 -1.33 16.01 -7.19
N ASN A 17 -2.35 16.68 -7.69
CA ASN A 17 -2.29 18.12 -7.98
C ASN A 17 -2.58 18.92 -6.71
N GLU A 18 -1.53 19.36 -6.02
CA GLU A 18 -1.64 20.16 -4.81
C GLU A 18 -1.81 21.66 -5.15
N PRO A 19 -2.67 22.43 -4.47
CA PRO A 19 -3.51 22.02 -3.31
C PRO A 19 -4.83 21.34 -3.67
N ASP A 20 -5.28 21.37 -4.91
CA ASP A 20 -6.65 21.05 -5.34
C ASP A 20 -7.10 19.62 -4.99
N THR A 21 -6.14 18.65 -5.02
CA THR A 21 -6.42 17.27 -4.60
C THR A 21 -6.83 17.21 -3.13
N TRP A 22 -6.14 17.95 -2.27
CA TRP A 22 -6.45 18.02 -0.84
C TRP A 22 -7.76 18.73 -0.57
N ASP A 23 -8.05 19.81 -1.29
CA ASP A 23 -9.31 20.55 -1.17
C ASP A 23 -10.50 19.67 -1.58
N THR A 24 -10.31 18.87 -2.61
CA THR A 24 -11.32 17.88 -3.06
C THR A 24 -11.55 16.82 -1.97
N LEU A 25 -10.49 16.26 -1.40
CA LEU A 25 -10.58 15.26 -0.34
C LEU A 25 -11.25 15.83 0.92
N GLU A 26 -10.92 17.06 1.28
CA GLU A 26 -11.52 17.76 2.44
C GLU A 26 -13.03 17.99 2.25
N ARG A 27 -13.47 18.40 1.06
CA ARG A 27 -14.89 18.53 0.75
C ARG A 27 -15.64 17.21 0.86
N ILE A 28 -15.03 16.11 0.41
CA ILE A 28 -15.60 14.76 0.55
C ILE A 28 -15.67 14.38 2.03
N ARG A 29 -14.63 14.72 2.84
CA ARG A 29 -14.64 14.47 4.27
C ARG A 29 -15.79 15.18 4.96
N GLN A 30 -15.99 16.46 4.69
CA GLN A 30 -17.10 17.24 5.27
C GLN A 30 -18.47 16.65 4.95
N MET A 31 -18.64 16.16 3.72
CA MET A 31 -19.86 15.44 3.33
C MET A 31 -20.02 14.12 4.10
N ALA A 32 -18.96 13.34 4.22
CA ALA A 32 -18.98 12.07 4.95
C ALA A 32 -19.30 12.30 6.45
N ASP A 33 -18.61 13.25 7.07
CA ASP A 33 -18.78 13.60 8.48
C ASP A 33 -20.22 14.06 8.79
N SER A 34 -20.86 14.83 7.88
CA SER A 34 -22.25 15.25 8.04
C SER A 34 -23.27 14.09 8.06
N HIS A 35 -22.85 12.92 7.60
CA HIS A 35 -23.64 11.69 7.59
C HIS A 35 -23.12 10.64 8.59
N GLY A 36 -22.21 11.01 9.49
CA GLY A 36 -21.62 10.10 10.47
C GLY A 36 -20.71 9.01 9.87
N LEU A 37 -20.16 9.24 8.67
CA LEU A 37 -19.28 8.32 7.97
C LEU A 37 -17.81 8.71 8.18
N THR A 38 -16.97 7.71 8.38
CA THR A 38 -15.52 7.89 8.45
C THR A 38 -14.91 7.63 7.07
N LEU A 39 -14.07 8.56 6.60
CA LEU A 39 -13.41 8.44 5.32
C LEU A 39 -12.08 7.67 5.46
N LEU A 40 -11.88 6.70 4.58
CA LEU A 40 -10.64 5.95 4.42
C LEU A 40 -10.14 6.14 2.97
N PRO A 41 -9.28 7.15 2.72
CA PRO A 41 -8.75 7.41 1.39
C PRO A 41 -7.82 6.28 0.93
N GLU A 42 -8.02 5.79 -0.28
CA GLU A 42 -7.10 4.85 -0.92
C GLU A 42 -6.12 5.60 -1.81
N ILE A 43 -4.83 5.40 -1.57
CA ILE A 43 -3.75 5.97 -2.37
C ILE A 43 -2.57 5.03 -2.39
N HIS A 44 -2.11 4.71 -3.59
CA HIS A 44 -0.89 3.97 -3.83
C HIS A 44 0.22 4.94 -4.26
N ASP A 45 1.28 5.01 -3.48
CA ASP A 45 2.45 5.82 -3.79
C ASP A 45 3.68 5.21 -3.09
N PRO A 46 4.88 5.32 -3.69
CA PRO A 46 6.08 4.85 -3.02
C PRO A 46 6.21 5.37 -1.59
N TYR A 47 6.64 4.51 -0.66
CA TYR A 47 6.95 4.93 0.71
C TYR A 47 7.86 6.17 0.72
N ALA A 48 8.89 6.18 -0.15
CA ALA A 48 9.83 7.29 -0.27
C ALA A 48 9.18 8.63 -0.65
N ALA A 49 7.97 8.64 -1.22
CA ALA A 49 7.26 9.87 -1.56
C ALA A 49 6.61 10.55 -0.33
N GLY A 50 6.44 9.81 0.77
CA GLY A 50 5.88 10.32 2.02
C GLY A 50 4.39 10.69 1.96
N THR A 51 3.68 10.25 0.93
CA THR A 51 2.28 10.62 0.72
C THR A 51 1.38 10.03 1.81
N TYR A 52 1.64 8.79 2.26
CA TYR A 52 0.89 8.18 3.35
C TYR A 52 0.96 9.02 4.65
N GLU A 53 2.14 9.60 4.94
CA GLU A 53 2.30 10.48 6.11
C GLU A 53 1.50 11.79 5.95
N LYS A 54 1.48 12.37 4.75
CA LYS A 54 0.68 13.57 4.48
C LYS A 54 -0.80 13.30 4.73
N VAL A 55 -1.31 12.14 4.28
CA VAL A 55 -2.70 11.71 4.52
C VAL A 55 -2.95 11.54 6.03
N ALA A 56 -2.07 10.81 6.73
CA ALA A 56 -2.19 10.56 8.17
C ALA A 56 -2.14 11.86 8.99
N ARG A 57 -1.21 12.78 8.67
CA ARG A 57 -1.08 14.09 9.36
C ARG A 57 -2.29 15.00 9.17
N LYS A 58 -3.06 14.80 8.10
CA LYS A 58 -4.35 15.49 7.89
C LYS A 58 -5.52 14.86 8.67
N GLY A 59 -5.24 13.81 9.47
CA GLY A 59 -6.21 13.15 10.33
C GLY A 59 -7.05 12.06 9.67
N TYR A 60 -6.71 11.66 8.46
CA TYR A 60 -7.37 10.53 7.80
C TYR A 60 -6.85 9.20 8.31
N MET A 61 -7.68 8.17 8.24
CA MET A 61 -7.22 6.79 8.30
C MET A 61 -6.44 6.46 7.01
N THR A 62 -5.50 5.54 7.10
CA THR A 62 -4.73 5.07 5.96
C THR A 62 -4.77 3.56 5.86
N TYR A 63 -4.67 3.01 4.66
CA TYR A 63 -4.33 1.61 4.49
C TYR A 63 -2.85 1.40 4.78
N ASP A 64 -2.50 0.33 5.48
CA ASP A 64 -1.12 -0.15 5.53
C ASP A 64 -0.84 -0.99 4.28
N LEU A 65 -0.50 -0.32 3.19
CA LEU A 65 -0.18 -0.94 1.90
C LEU A 65 1.26 -1.52 1.86
N PHE A 66 2.03 -1.29 2.91
CA PHE A 66 3.41 -1.76 3.04
C PHE A 66 3.48 -3.13 3.71
N LEU A 67 2.62 -3.35 4.71
CA LEU A 67 2.58 -4.58 5.50
C LEU A 67 2.54 -5.86 4.66
N PRO A 68 1.71 -5.98 3.60
CA PRO A 68 1.63 -7.23 2.84
C PRO A 68 2.98 -7.67 2.28
N GLY A 69 3.69 -6.77 1.64
CA GLY A 69 4.99 -7.06 1.05
C GLY A 69 6.07 -7.31 2.08
N LEU A 70 6.11 -6.52 3.16
CA LEU A 70 7.09 -6.69 4.25
C LEU A 70 6.92 -8.02 4.98
N VAL A 71 5.70 -8.49 5.17
CA VAL A 71 5.45 -9.80 5.80
C VAL A 71 5.91 -10.94 4.89
N ILE A 72 5.64 -10.88 3.58
CA ILE A 72 6.15 -11.90 2.65
C ILE A 72 7.67 -11.87 2.62
N ASP A 73 8.28 -10.69 2.52
CA ASP A 73 9.74 -10.52 2.55
C ASP A 73 10.35 -11.13 3.81
N ALA A 74 9.80 -10.83 4.98
CA ALA A 74 10.27 -11.36 6.26
C ALA A 74 10.17 -12.88 6.35
N ILE A 75 9.06 -13.47 5.92
CA ILE A 75 8.84 -14.92 5.97
C ILE A 75 9.78 -15.65 4.99
N GLU A 76 9.90 -15.15 3.77
CA GLU A 76 10.66 -15.84 2.71
C GLU A 76 12.19 -15.70 2.87
N ASN A 77 12.63 -14.57 3.41
CA ASN A 77 14.05 -14.34 3.68
C ASN A 77 14.48 -14.73 5.09
N HIS A 78 13.55 -15.17 5.97
CA HIS A 78 13.80 -15.48 7.37
C HIS A 78 14.43 -14.30 8.13
N ASP A 79 14.08 -13.07 7.76
CA ASP A 79 14.58 -11.83 8.35
C ASP A 79 13.46 -10.83 8.61
N GLY A 80 13.11 -10.64 9.87
CA GLY A 80 12.06 -9.69 10.30
C GLY A 80 12.53 -8.25 10.51
N THR A 81 13.79 -7.93 10.25
CA THR A 81 14.40 -6.62 10.63
C THR A 81 13.63 -5.44 10.02
N ARG A 82 13.25 -5.52 8.75
CA ARG A 82 12.50 -4.44 8.08
C ARG A 82 11.07 -4.32 8.58
N LEU A 83 10.43 -5.47 8.77
CA LEU A 83 9.07 -5.52 9.33
C LEU A 83 9.04 -4.93 10.74
N MET A 84 10.02 -5.22 11.57
CA MET A 84 10.15 -4.65 12.92
C MET A 84 10.36 -3.14 12.89
N ARG A 85 11.23 -2.63 12.00
CA ARG A 85 11.40 -1.19 11.80
C ARG A 85 10.10 -0.50 11.39
N TRP A 86 9.35 -1.12 10.48
CA TRP A 86 8.05 -0.61 10.09
C TRP A 86 7.06 -0.56 11.26
N ALA A 87 6.99 -1.61 12.07
CA ALA A 87 6.17 -1.64 13.27
C ALA A 87 6.57 -0.56 14.30
N GLU A 88 7.88 -0.34 14.50
CA GLU A 88 8.40 0.74 15.35
C GLU A 88 7.99 2.12 14.82
N GLU A 89 8.11 2.35 13.51
CA GLU A 89 7.70 3.60 12.86
C GLU A 89 6.20 3.86 13.02
N LEU A 90 5.36 2.84 12.82
CA LEU A 90 3.91 2.96 13.06
C LEU A 90 3.62 3.30 14.52
N ARG A 91 4.33 2.68 15.47
CA ARG A 91 4.17 2.97 16.90
C ARG A 91 4.56 4.42 17.23
N GLU A 92 5.67 4.91 16.66
CA GLU A 92 6.18 6.26 16.91
C GLU A 92 5.30 7.34 16.28
N LYS A 93 4.89 7.15 15.03
CA LYS A 93 4.07 8.09 14.29
C LYS A 93 2.58 8.00 14.65
N ASN A 94 2.16 6.88 15.23
CA ASN A 94 0.79 6.59 15.66
C ASN A 94 -0.30 6.96 14.63
N PRO A 95 -0.16 6.62 13.35
CA PRO A 95 -1.20 6.86 12.37
C PRO A 95 -2.39 5.92 12.63
N ARG A 96 -3.59 6.37 12.25
CA ARG A 96 -4.75 5.48 12.24
C ARG A 96 -4.71 4.63 10.99
N THR A 97 -4.25 3.38 11.10
CA THR A 97 -4.11 2.46 9.96
C THR A 97 -5.11 1.32 9.97
N VAL A 98 -5.41 0.84 8.78
CA VAL A 98 -6.09 -0.44 8.56
C VAL A 98 -5.06 -1.43 8.07
N ASN A 99 -4.70 -2.38 8.92
CA ASN A 99 -3.77 -3.45 8.58
C ASN A 99 -4.46 -4.49 7.69
N MET A 100 -3.81 -4.86 6.60
CA MET A 100 -4.37 -5.84 5.67
C MET A 100 -3.26 -6.65 4.99
N PRO A 101 -3.49 -7.94 4.66
CA PRO A 101 -2.50 -8.75 3.95
C PRO A 101 -2.50 -8.52 2.44
N GLY A 102 -3.41 -7.70 1.92
CA GLY A 102 -3.56 -7.35 0.52
C GLY A 102 -4.88 -6.64 0.31
N CYS A 103 -5.05 -6.00 -0.83
CA CYS A 103 -6.31 -5.35 -1.20
C CYS A 103 -7.05 -6.16 -2.28
N HIS A 104 -8.24 -5.69 -2.65
CA HIS A 104 -9.04 -6.29 -3.72
C HIS A 104 -8.33 -6.28 -5.09
N ASP A 105 -7.36 -5.39 -5.27
CA ASP A 105 -6.53 -5.28 -6.48
C ASP A 105 -5.32 -6.22 -6.49
N GLY A 106 -4.94 -6.78 -5.34
CA GLY A 106 -3.80 -7.67 -5.21
C GLY A 106 -2.81 -7.25 -4.12
N ILE A 107 -1.54 -7.58 -4.31
CA ILE A 107 -0.46 -7.28 -3.37
C ILE A 107 0.30 -6.06 -3.88
N PRO A 108 0.33 -4.94 -3.12
CA PRO A 108 1.04 -3.73 -3.50
C PRO A 108 2.55 -3.96 -3.61
N MET A 109 3.16 -3.46 -4.68
CA MET A 109 4.61 -3.55 -4.92
C MET A 109 5.26 -2.18 -5.08
N LEU A 110 4.56 -1.25 -5.75
CA LEU A 110 5.02 0.12 -5.91
C LEU A 110 5.26 0.79 -4.55
N ASP A 111 4.36 0.55 -3.62
CA ASP A 111 4.35 1.14 -2.28
C ASP A 111 5.62 0.80 -1.50
N LEU A 112 6.24 -0.36 -1.76
CA LEU A 112 7.46 -0.81 -1.07
C LEU A 112 8.72 -0.02 -1.42
N LYS A 113 8.70 0.82 -2.45
CA LYS A 113 9.87 1.62 -2.85
C LYS A 113 10.26 2.60 -1.75
N GLY A 114 11.50 2.46 -1.28
CA GLY A 114 12.03 3.19 -0.15
C GLY A 114 12.09 2.37 1.15
N LEU A 115 11.31 1.30 1.27
CA LEU A 115 11.45 0.27 2.32
C LEU A 115 12.32 -0.89 1.85
N LEU A 116 12.15 -1.29 0.60
CA LEU A 116 12.95 -2.29 -0.10
C LEU A 116 13.66 -1.65 -1.28
N SER A 117 14.81 -2.18 -1.66
CA SER A 117 15.49 -1.82 -2.92
C SER A 117 14.72 -2.36 -4.13
N ASP A 118 14.93 -1.74 -5.29
CA ASP A 118 14.28 -2.21 -6.53
C ASP A 118 14.59 -3.69 -6.82
N THR A 119 15.82 -4.14 -6.57
CA THR A 119 16.22 -5.56 -6.74
C THR A 119 15.46 -6.49 -5.79
N GLU A 120 15.20 -6.08 -4.56
CA GLU A 120 14.44 -6.88 -3.59
C GLU A 120 12.96 -6.95 -3.99
N ILE A 121 12.39 -5.84 -4.45
CA ILE A 121 11.02 -5.79 -4.97
C ILE A 121 10.90 -6.71 -6.20
N GLU A 122 11.85 -6.68 -7.13
CA GLU A 122 11.87 -7.56 -8.30
C GLU A 122 11.94 -9.04 -7.91
N LYS A 123 12.76 -9.41 -6.92
CA LYS A 123 12.82 -10.78 -6.40
C LYS A 123 11.49 -11.21 -5.77
N LEU A 124 10.86 -10.32 -5.01
CA LEU A 124 9.56 -10.57 -4.39
C LEU A 124 8.48 -10.78 -5.45
N ILE A 125 8.44 -9.94 -6.49
CA ILE A 125 7.55 -10.07 -7.64
C ILE A 125 7.78 -11.42 -8.34
N ALA A 126 9.03 -11.76 -8.66
CA ALA A 126 9.38 -13.02 -9.33
C ALA A 126 8.93 -14.24 -8.51
N LEU A 127 9.09 -14.18 -7.19
CA LEU A 127 8.62 -15.21 -6.28
C LEU A 127 7.09 -15.38 -6.36
N ILE A 128 6.34 -14.29 -6.25
CA ILE A 128 4.87 -14.35 -6.27
C ILE A 128 4.36 -14.80 -7.65
N VAL A 129 5.01 -14.36 -8.73
CA VAL A 129 4.69 -14.79 -10.09
C VAL A 129 4.95 -16.28 -10.27
N SER A 130 6.04 -16.83 -9.73
CA SER A 130 6.30 -18.27 -9.75
C SER A 130 5.23 -19.11 -9.04
N ARG A 131 4.45 -18.47 -8.16
CA ARG A 131 3.31 -19.05 -7.41
C ARG A 131 1.95 -18.76 -8.06
N GLY A 132 1.96 -18.29 -9.31
CA GLY A 132 0.76 -18.03 -10.11
C GLY A 132 0.24 -16.58 -10.06
N GLY A 133 0.98 -15.65 -9.46
CA GLY A 133 0.63 -14.24 -9.47
C GLY A 133 0.77 -13.61 -10.86
N MET A 134 -0.04 -12.60 -11.14
CA MET A 134 -0.05 -11.85 -12.39
C MET A 134 0.35 -10.41 -12.15
N ILE A 135 1.35 -9.91 -12.89
CA ILE A 135 1.84 -8.54 -12.76
C ILE A 135 0.82 -7.55 -13.33
N LYS A 136 0.52 -6.51 -12.56
CA LYS A 136 -0.20 -5.32 -12.99
C LYS A 136 0.78 -4.14 -13.03
N ASN A 137 1.02 -3.61 -14.21
CA ASN A 137 1.87 -2.43 -14.38
C ASN A 137 1.08 -1.15 -14.13
N LEU A 138 1.78 -0.10 -13.68
CA LEU A 138 1.21 1.22 -13.56
C LEU A 138 0.82 1.75 -14.96
N HIS A 139 -0.38 2.28 -15.09
CA HIS A 139 -1.02 2.79 -16.30
C HIS A 139 -0.11 3.07 -17.51
N GLY A 140 -0.03 2.12 -18.47
CA GLY A 140 0.71 2.28 -19.71
C GLY A 140 2.24 2.34 -19.61
N ALA A 141 2.79 2.35 -18.41
CA ALA A 141 4.24 2.32 -18.20
C ALA A 141 4.74 0.88 -18.33
N LYS A 142 5.71 0.65 -19.21
CA LYS A 142 6.38 -0.65 -19.30
C LYS A 142 7.35 -0.79 -18.12
N ASN A 143 7.33 -1.95 -17.46
CA ASN A 143 8.24 -2.30 -16.36
C ASN A 143 8.15 -1.40 -15.11
N VAL A 144 7.05 -0.73 -14.89
CA VAL A 144 6.74 -0.08 -13.62
C VAL A 144 5.71 -0.94 -12.91
N TYR A 145 6.18 -1.82 -12.07
CA TYR A 145 5.34 -2.75 -11.33
C TYR A 145 4.51 -2.00 -10.30
N TYR A 146 3.20 -2.14 -10.38
CA TYR A 146 2.26 -1.52 -9.47
C TYR A 146 1.83 -2.50 -8.39
N GLN A 147 1.31 -3.66 -8.80
CA GLN A 147 0.80 -4.71 -7.92
C GLN A 147 1.03 -6.09 -8.57
N VAL A 148 0.90 -7.13 -7.74
CA VAL A 148 0.78 -8.51 -8.23
C VAL A 148 -0.59 -9.05 -7.83
N ASN A 149 -1.42 -9.36 -8.83
CA ASN A 149 -2.74 -9.96 -8.62
C ASN A 149 -2.57 -11.42 -8.21
N CYS A 150 -2.82 -11.70 -6.95
CA CYS A 150 -2.68 -13.01 -6.35
C CYS A 150 -3.45 -13.02 -5.03
N THR A 151 -3.98 -14.17 -4.62
CA THR A 151 -4.43 -14.30 -3.24
C THR A 151 -3.22 -14.30 -2.32
N TYR A 152 -3.34 -13.73 -1.14
CA TYR A 152 -2.23 -13.71 -0.18
C TYR A 152 -1.78 -15.12 0.22
N PHE A 153 -2.73 -16.06 0.32
CA PHE A 153 -2.44 -17.47 0.55
C PHE A 153 -1.56 -18.08 -0.53
N SER A 154 -1.89 -17.84 -1.81
CA SER A 154 -1.06 -18.28 -2.93
C SER A 154 0.32 -17.63 -2.94
N ALA A 155 0.39 -16.33 -2.63
CA ALA A 155 1.66 -15.60 -2.53
C ALA A 155 2.59 -16.18 -1.45
N LEU A 156 2.03 -16.73 -0.38
CA LEU A 156 2.77 -17.46 0.67
C LEU A 156 3.07 -18.93 0.32
N GLY A 157 2.82 -19.34 -0.94
CA GLY A 157 3.07 -20.72 -1.40
C GLY A 157 2.02 -21.72 -0.98
N ALA A 158 0.80 -21.27 -0.69
CA ALA A 158 -0.32 -22.08 -0.19
C ALA A 158 0.03 -22.84 1.11
N ASP A 159 0.89 -22.27 1.95
CA ASP A 159 1.27 -22.82 3.26
C ASP A 159 0.40 -22.21 4.37
N GLU A 160 -0.42 -23.03 5.02
CA GLU A 160 -1.31 -22.62 6.09
C GLU A 160 -0.57 -22.04 7.30
N ARG A 161 0.63 -22.54 7.62
CA ARG A 161 1.42 -22.05 8.76
C ARG A 161 1.94 -20.65 8.49
N LYS A 162 2.40 -20.38 7.26
CA LYS A 162 2.79 -19.03 6.83
C LYS A 162 1.60 -18.08 6.85
N MET A 163 0.43 -18.56 6.43
CA MET A 163 -0.79 -17.75 6.46
C MET A 163 -1.22 -17.42 7.88
N LEU A 164 -1.17 -18.39 8.81
CA LEU A 164 -1.47 -18.17 10.23
C LEU A 164 -0.50 -17.16 10.85
N LEU A 165 0.81 -17.29 10.57
CA LEU A 165 1.82 -16.34 11.02
C LEU A 165 1.54 -14.94 10.48
N ALA A 166 1.26 -14.79 9.19
CA ALA A 166 0.94 -13.50 8.57
C ALA A 166 -0.29 -12.86 9.20
N ARG A 167 -1.33 -13.66 9.50
CA ARG A 167 -2.53 -13.18 10.19
C ARG A 167 -2.25 -12.77 11.63
N ALA A 168 -1.41 -13.50 12.36
CA ALA A 168 -1.02 -13.12 13.71
C ALA A 168 -0.21 -11.81 13.75
N ILE A 169 0.58 -11.54 12.72
CA ILE A 169 1.31 -10.27 12.58
C ILE A 169 0.36 -9.11 12.25
N GLN A 170 -0.68 -9.37 11.44
CA GLN A 170 -1.67 -8.37 11.05
C GLN A 170 -2.51 -7.85 12.22
N LEU A 171 -2.83 -8.70 13.22
CA LEU A 171 -3.69 -8.39 14.37
C LEU A 171 -3.00 -7.56 15.43
#